data_507beb30a8dfdb246da40d66df44f423
#
_entry.id   507beb30a8dfdb246da40d66df44f423
#
_cell.length_a   1.000
_cell.length_b   1.000
_cell.length_c   1.000
_cell.angle_alpha   90.00
_cell.angle_beta   90.00
_cell.angle_gamma   90.00
#
_symmetry.space_group_name_H-M   'P 1'
#
loop_
_entity.id
_entity.type
_entity.pdbx_description
1 polymer ?
#
loop_
_entity_poly.entity_id
_entity_poly.type
_entity_poly.pdbx_seq_one_letter_code
_entity_poly.pdbx_strand_id
1 'polypeptide(L)'
;VPRKSTVATASKIFGLKKSSVEKPAPSLRVVKVKADAAMMSGYLWDALELYDSILTHAGRERALAGGHDAVWFAGALEGWAVTRVILSRMGGEAVAQAPCLLYPLTPGKDKDTHDPTPEPLAWRDVAEAYALALAIYRQCLAPPHVQLEALRSMTNETSRDYTPPYVYASACLQYARFLLALFASGGWNADAHDQLMYGGDPPALDTGVPLTFSEQAHLAAVSGIYRHEIAAAASAALTPSLPLLVPTEQLRILAPLHRICTLLSYTRLAAHVGRVLGTVVCSMLTRTLRTRSIAPHVAWDSVRDMLRWHTHTCLLYTSDA
;
A
#
# COMPACT_ATOMS: atom_id res chain seq x y z
N VAL A 1 39.76 10.04 -18.02
CA VAL A 1 40.00 9.58 -19.39
C VAL A 1 39.34 8.25 -19.59
N PRO A 2 38.22 8.13 -20.35
CA PRO A 2 37.57 6.85 -20.57
C PRO A 2 38.29 6.09 -21.69
N ARG A 3 38.68 4.86 -21.37
CA ARG A 3 39.19 3.90 -22.36
C ARG A 3 38.03 3.38 -23.23
N LYS A 4 38.03 3.78 -24.50
CA LYS A 4 37.16 3.17 -25.52
C LYS A 4 37.63 1.74 -25.78
N SER A 5 36.76 0.74 -25.54
CA SER A 5 37.00 -0.66 -25.86
C SER A 5 36.79 -0.89 -27.37
N THR A 6 37.86 -1.27 -28.06
CA THR A 6 37.89 -1.66 -29.47
C THR A 6 37.49 -3.13 -29.63
N VAL A 7 36.22 -3.44 -29.62
CA VAL A 7 35.71 -4.82 -29.94
C VAL A 7 34.59 -4.79 -30.99
N ALA A 8 34.60 -3.85 -31.91
CA ALA A 8 33.54 -3.70 -32.91
C ALA A 8 33.94 -3.98 -34.36
N THR A 9 35.01 -4.75 -34.66
CA THR A 9 35.47 -4.85 -36.05
C THR A 9 35.60 -6.26 -36.64
N ALA A 10 35.16 -7.32 -35.95
CA ALA A 10 35.34 -8.69 -36.44
C ALA A 10 34.10 -9.36 -37.06
N SER A 11 32.89 -8.75 -37.03
CA SER A 11 31.64 -9.42 -37.45
C SER A 11 31.16 -9.02 -38.86
N LYS A 12 31.91 -8.26 -39.63
CA LYS A 12 31.50 -7.79 -40.97
C LYS A 12 31.93 -8.70 -42.14
N ILE A 13 32.72 -9.76 -41.91
CA ILE A 13 33.32 -10.55 -42.98
C ILE A 13 32.52 -11.83 -43.34
N PHE A 14 31.65 -12.31 -42.47
CA PHE A 14 30.78 -13.43 -42.79
C PHE A 14 29.33 -12.96 -42.79
N GLY A 15 28.76 -12.86 -44.01
CA GLY A 15 27.37 -12.49 -44.28
C GLY A 15 26.33 -13.51 -43.79
N LEU A 16 26.48 -13.98 -42.58
CA LEU A 16 25.43 -14.70 -41.82
C LEU A 16 24.41 -13.67 -41.38
N LYS A 17 23.31 -13.56 -42.13
CA LYS A 17 22.05 -13.02 -41.60
C LYS A 17 21.76 -13.77 -40.32
N LYS A 18 22.18 -13.20 -39.16
CA LYS A 18 21.60 -13.58 -37.89
C LYS A 18 20.10 -13.30 -38.03
N SER A 19 19.31 -14.32 -38.27
CA SER A 19 17.91 -14.29 -37.92
C SER A 19 17.91 -13.95 -36.43
N SER A 20 17.61 -12.71 -36.11
CA SER A 20 17.35 -12.32 -34.74
C SER A 20 16.10 -13.11 -34.32
N VAL A 21 16.33 -14.26 -33.72
CA VAL A 21 15.29 -14.95 -32.95
C VAL A 21 15.00 -13.94 -31.84
N GLU A 22 13.96 -13.16 -32.05
CA GLU A 22 13.46 -12.20 -31.08
C GLU A 22 13.22 -13.00 -29.80
N LYS A 23 14.07 -12.81 -28.80
CA LYS A 23 13.86 -13.48 -27.51
C LYS A 23 12.48 -13.08 -27.02
N PRO A 24 11.62 -14.07 -26.71
CA PRO A 24 10.30 -13.75 -26.20
C PRO A 24 10.42 -12.77 -25.03
N ALA A 25 9.65 -11.70 -25.06
CA ALA A 25 9.65 -10.71 -24.01
C ALA A 25 9.45 -11.40 -22.64
N PRO A 26 10.23 -11.07 -21.62
CA PRO A 26 10.09 -11.70 -20.31
C PRO A 26 8.68 -11.50 -19.78
N SER A 27 8.13 -12.49 -19.07
CA SER A 27 6.80 -12.38 -18.50
C SER A 27 6.77 -11.25 -17.46
N LEU A 28 5.62 -10.57 -17.34
CA LEU A 28 5.38 -9.50 -16.38
C LEU A 28 5.82 -9.89 -14.96
N ARG A 29 5.52 -11.12 -14.54
CA ARG A 29 5.88 -11.65 -13.21
C ARG A 29 7.38 -11.69 -13.00
N VAL A 30 8.15 -12.13 -13.99
CA VAL A 30 9.62 -12.18 -13.91
C VAL A 30 10.21 -10.79 -13.81
N VAL A 31 9.69 -9.83 -14.58
CA VAL A 31 10.15 -8.43 -14.51
C VAL A 31 9.84 -7.83 -13.14
N LYS A 32 8.61 -8.08 -12.63
CA LYS A 32 8.21 -7.60 -11.29
C LYS A 32 9.10 -8.17 -10.18
N VAL A 33 9.38 -9.46 -10.19
CA VAL A 33 10.28 -10.08 -9.19
C VAL A 33 11.69 -9.47 -9.24
N LYS A 34 12.20 -9.16 -10.45
CA LYS A 34 13.48 -8.46 -10.60
C LYS A 34 13.42 -7.04 -10.06
N ALA A 35 12.33 -6.31 -10.32
CA ALA A 35 12.11 -4.97 -9.79
C ALA A 35 12.07 -4.96 -8.26
N ASP A 36 11.31 -5.89 -7.65
CA ASP A 36 11.25 -6.06 -6.19
C ASP A 36 12.65 -6.35 -5.62
N ALA A 37 13.40 -7.26 -6.23
CA ALA A 37 14.75 -7.59 -5.80
C ALA A 37 15.71 -6.39 -5.89
N ALA A 38 15.63 -5.61 -6.98
CA ALA A 38 16.41 -4.38 -7.14
C ALA A 38 16.05 -3.35 -6.06
N MET A 39 14.75 -3.14 -5.81
CA MET A 39 14.27 -2.22 -4.77
C MET A 39 14.78 -2.65 -3.38
N MET A 40 14.64 -3.92 -3.02
CA MET A 40 15.11 -4.47 -1.73
C MET A 40 16.64 -4.40 -1.58
N SER A 41 17.38 -4.45 -2.68
CA SER A 41 18.85 -4.33 -2.70
C SER A 41 19.34 -2.89 -2.74
N GLY A 42 18.44 -1.89 -2.77
CA GLY A 42 18.77 -0.48 -2.80
C GLY A 42 19.08 0.08 -4.20
N TYR A 43 18.97 -0.73 -5.27
CA TYR A 43 19.11 -0.27 -6.67
C TYR A 43 17.81 0.37 -7.15
N LEU A 44 17.48 1.53 -6.55
CA LEU A 44 16.15 2.13 -6.69
C LEU A 44 15.87 2.64 -8.12
N TRP A 45 16.87 3.15 -8.82
CA TRP A 45 16.72 3.60 -10.21
C TRP A 45 16.44 2.43 -11.16
N ASP A 46 17.17 1.33 -11.01
CA ASP A 46 16.96 0.12 -11.80
C ASP A 46 15.57 -0.48 -11.48
N ALA A 47 15.16 -0.44 -10.21
CA ALA A 47 13.83 -0.87 -9.81
C ALA A 47 12.73 -0.03 -10.47
N LEU A 48 12.90 1.31 -10.47
CA LEU A 48 11.94 2.22 -11.09
C LEU A 48 11.81 1.95 -12.60
N GLU A 49 12.93 1.81 -13.31
CA GLU A 49 12.95 1.50 -14.74
C GLU A 49 12.24 0.16 -15.06
N LEU A 50 12.47 -0.86 -14.23
CA LEU A 50 11.80 -2.14 -14.37
C LEU A 50 10.30 -2.04 -14.11
N TYR A 51 9.86 -1.30 -13.07
CA TYR A 51 8.44 -1.04 -12.83
C TYR A 51 7.81 -0.24 -13.99
N ASP A 52 8.47 0.81 -14.46
CA ASP A 52 8.01 1.59 -15.61
C ASP A 52 7.80 0.72 -16.85
N SER A 53 8.68 -0.24 -17.09
CA SER A 53 8.54 -1.19 -18.20
C SER A 53 7.29 -2.08 -18.08
N ILE A 54 6.84 -2.37 -16.85
CA ILE A 54 5.60 -3.13 -16.58
C ILE A 54 4.38 -2.23 -16.77
N LEU A 55 4.47 -0.97 -16.31
CA LEU A 55 3.34 -0.04 -16.26
C LEU A 55 3.03 0.62 -17.62
N THR A 56 3.68 0.18 -18.69
CA THR A 56 3.35 0.61 -20.05
C THR A 56 1.90 0.27 -20.40
N HIS A 57 1.33 1.01 -21.36
CA HIS A 57 -0.03 0.79 -21.84
C HIS A 57 -0.27 -0.68 -22.26
N ALA A 58 0.67 -1.28 -23.00
CA ALA A 58 0.60 -2.69 -23.42
C ALA A 58 0.69 -3.68 -22.24
N GLY A 59 1.42 -3.34 -21.17
CA GLY A 59 1.45 -4.12 -19.92
C GLY A 59 0.11 -4.09 -19.20
N ARG A 60 -0.48 -2.91 -19.11
CA ARG A 60 -1.79 -2.70 -18.50
C ARG A 60 -2.90 -3.46 -19.25
N GLU A 61 -2.97 -3.32 -20.57
CA GLU A 61 -3.97 -4.03 -21.38
C GLU A 61 -3.86 -5.54 -21.22
N ARG A 62 -2.64 -6.11 -21.28
CA ARG A 62 -2.41 -7.53 -21.05
C ARG A 62 -2.84 -7.99 -19.66
N ALA A 63 -2.49 -7.23 -18.63
CA ALA A 63 -2.83 -7.57 -17.24
C ALA A 63 -4.35 -7.58 -17.02
N LEU A 64 -5.06 -6.59 -17.57
CA LEU A 64 -6.50 -6.45 -17.39
C LEU A 64 -7.32 -7.39 -18.30
N ALA A 65 -6.87 -7.66 -19.51
CA ALA A 65 -7.59 -8.51 -20.45
C ALA A 65 -7.61 -10.01 -20.07
N GLY A 66 -6.51 -10.50 -19.46
CA GLY A 66 -6.36 -11.94 -19.14
C GLY A 66 -6.74 -12.32 -17.71
N GLY A 67 -6.84 -11.39 -16.80
CA GLY A 67 -7.14 -11.65 -15.37
C GLY A 67 -6.05 -12.41 -14.59
N HIS A 68 -5.08 -13.02 -15.26
CA HIS A 68 -4.03 -13.82 -14.61
C HIS A 68 -2.90 -12.98 -14.03
N ASP A 69 -2.58 -11.85 -14.63
CA ASP A 69 -1.47 -10.98 -14.21
C ASP A 69 -1.94 -9.68 -13.51
N ALA A 70 -3.25 -9.51 -13.33
CA ALA A 70 -3.81 -8.28 -12.76
C ALA A 70 -3.28 -8.00 -11.34
N VAL A 71 -3.20 -9.03 -10.49
CA VAL A 71 -2.68 -8.92 -9.12
C VAL A 71 -1.18 -8.55 -9.13
N TRP A 72 -0.42 -9.11 -10.07
CA TRP A 72 1.01 -8.80 -10.23
C TRP A 72 1.23 -7.39 -10.73
N PHE A 73 0.36 -6.92 -11.63
CA PHE A 73 0.37 -5.54 -12.12
C PHE A 73 0.04 -4.55 -10.99
N ALA A 74 -0.97 -4.85 -10.16
CA ALA A 74 -1.29 -4.05 -8.99
C ALA A 74 -0.11 -3.98 -8.00
N GLY A 75 0.57 -5.10 -7.76
CA GLY A 75 1.79 -5.13 -6.94
C GLY A 75 2.96 -4.36 -7.56
N ALA A 76 3.02 -4.25 -8.90
CA ALA A 76 4.01 -3.40 -9.56
C ALA A 76 3.69 -1.90 -9.38
N LEU A 77 2.40 -1.51 -9.38
CA LEU A 77 1.98 -0.14 -9.04
C LEU A 77 2.39 0.25 -7.61
N GLU A 78 2.17 -0.64 -6.63
CA GLU A 78 2.62 -0.39 -5.25
C GLU A 78 4.14 -0.26 -5.17
N GLY A 79 4.89 -1.19 -5.79
CA GLY A 79 6.36 -1.16 -5.81
C GLY A 79 6.88 0.13 -6.45
N TRP A 80 6.29 0.55 -7.56
CA TRP A 80 6.60 1.83 -8.21
C TRP A 80 6.33 3.02 -7.27
N ALA A 81 5.17 3.05 -6.62
CA ALA A 81 4.80 4.10 -5.69
C ALA A 81 5.79 4.22 -4.53
N VAL A 82 6.14 3.09 -3.90
CA VAL A 82 7.12 3.04 -2.81
C VAL A 82 8.50 3.50 -3.29
N THR A 83 8.95 3.04 -4.46
CA THR A 83 10.25 3.42 -5.03
C THR A 83 10.33 4.93 -5.29
N ARG A 84 9.24 5.53 -5.81
CA ARG A 84 9.12 6.99 -6.01
C ARG A 84 9.23 7.75 -4.69
N VAL A 85 8.55 7.30 -3.64
CA VAL A 85 8.65 7.91 -2.30
C VAL A 85 10.09 7.91 -1.78
N ILE A 86 10.77 6.75 -1.88
CA ILE A 86 12.15 6.61 -1.40
C ILE A 86 13.10 7.51 -2.20
N LEU A 87 13.01 7.49 -3.52
CA LEU A 87 13.85 8.33 -4.40
C LEU A 87 13.62 9.82 -4.16
N SER A 88 12.38 10.23 -3.97
CA SER A 88 12.03 11.61 -3.66
C SER A 88 12.70 12.09 -2.35
N ARG A 89 12.77 11.24 -1.33
CA ARG A 89 13.49 11.54 -0.07
C ARG A 89 14.99 11.65 -0.26
N MET A 90 15.57 10.91 -1.19
CA MET A 90 17.01 10.93 -1.47
C MET A 90 17.47 12.17 -2.26
N GLY A 91 16.58 13.13 -2.49
CA GLY A 91 16.91 14.38 -3.19
C GLY A 91 16.85 14.26 -4.71
N GLY A 92 16.10 13.29 -5.20
CA GLY A 92 15.88 13.12 -6.63
C GLY A 92 14.84 14.10 -7.19
N GLU A 93 15.12 15.42 -7.19
CA GLU A 93 14.25 16.39 -7.88
C GLU A 93 13.96 15.98 -9.32
N ALA A 94 14.91 15.32 -9.98
CA ALA A 94 14.73 14.73 -11.30
C ALA A 94 13.62 13.64 -11.34
N VAL A 95 13.31 12.99 -10.22
CA VAL A 95 12.22 12.00 -10.13
C VAL A 95 10.85 12.68 -10.17
N ALA A 96 10.76 13.87 -9.58
CA ALA A 96 9.53 14.66 -9.62
C ALA A 96 9.22 15.20 -11.02
N GLN A 97 10.24 15.32 -11.89
CA GLN A 97 10.09 15.82 -13.25
C GLN A 97 9.93 14.70 -14.30
N ALA A 98 10.15 13.44 -13.94
CA ALA A 98 9.91 12.35 -14.86
C ALA A 98 8.43 12.27 -15.21
N PRO A 99 8.05 12.27 -16.51
CA PRO A 99 6.64 12.18 -16.89
C PRO A 99 6.04 10.91 -16.32
N CYS A 100 4.90 11.04 -15.67
CA CYS A 100 4.16 9.87 -15.18
C CYS A 100 3.66 9.09 -16.40
N LEU A 101 4.20 7.89 -16.61
CA LEU A 101 3.77 6.99 -17.69
C LEU A 101 2.34 6.46 -17.48
N LEU A 102 1.74 6.72 -16.32
CA LEU A 102 0.34 6.39 -16.04
C LEU A 102 -0.65 7.35 -16.72
N TYR A 103 -0.17 8.50 -17.21
CA TYR A 103 -1.00 9.43 -17.97
C TYR A 103 -0.70 9.37 -19.46
N PRO A 104 -1.60 8.76 -20.20
CA PRO A 104 -2.67 9.47 -20.89
C PRO A 104 -4.03 8.81 -20.62
N LEU A 105 -4.61 9.04 -19.44
CA LEU A 105 -5.93 8.48 -19.11
C LEU A 105 -7.08 9.44 -19.41
N THR A 106 -6.81 10.63 -19.89
CA THR A 106 -7.83 11.53 -20.41
C THR A 106 -7.58 11.73 -21.91
N PRO A 107 -8.31 11.04 -22.80
CA PRO A 107 -8.39 11.47 -24.18
C PRO A 107 -9.18 12.78 -24.20
N GLY A 108 -8.52 13.88 -24.50
CA GLY A 108 -9.19 15.12 -24.87
C GLY A 108 -9.19 16.23 -23.82
N LYS A 109 -8.02 16.70 -23.41
CA LYS A 109 -7.88 18.12 -23.12
C LYS A 109 -6.92 18.72 -24.13
N ASP A 110 -7.51 19.61 -24.89
CA ASP A 110 -6.90 20.35 -25.97
C ASP A 110 -5.54 20.93 -25.57
N LYS A 111 -4.56 20.75 -26.47
CA LYS A 111 -3.17 21.20 -26.35
C LYS A 111 -3.00 22.72 -26.41
N ASP A 112 -4.05 23.51 -26.28
CA ASP A 112 -4.04 24.94 -26.60
C ASP A 112 -4.13 25.87 -25.39
N THR A 113 -4.07 25.40 -24.17
CA THR A 113 -3.90 26.29 -23.02
C THR A 113 -2.45 26.27 -22.57
N HIS A 114 -1.69 27.25 -23.03
CA HIS A 114 -0.45 27.72 -22.45
C HIS A 114 -0.70 28.23 -21.03
N ASP A 115 -0.87 27.33 -20.09
CA ASP A 115 -0.85 27.66 -18.68
C ASP A 115 0.54 27.24 -18.13
N PRO A 116 1.42 28.21 -17.80
CA PRO A 116 2.84 27.95 -17.59
C PRO A 116 3.17 27.59 -16.15
N THR A 117 2.48 26.70 -15.50
CA THR A 117 3.02 26.05 -14.29
C THR A 117 2.30 24.74 -14.00
N PRO A 118 2.81 23.59 -14.43
CA PRO A 118 2.57 22.39 -13.68
C PRO A 118 3.52 22.43 -12.50
N GLU A 119 3.11 22.91 -11.34
CA GLU A 119 3.76 22.46 -10.13
C GLU A 119 3.64 20.94 -10.11
N PRO A 120 4.75 20.21 -10.11
CA PRO A 120 4.73 18.77 -10.07
C PRO A 120 4.24 18.35 -8.69
N LEU A 121 2.93 18.18 -8.53
CA LEU A 121 2.37 17.51 -7.37
C LEU A 121 2.72 16.03 -7.48
N ALA A 122 4.00 15.73 -7.33
CA ALA A 122 4.57 14.39 -7.44
C ALA A 122 3.85 13.35 -6.56
N TRP A 123 3.22 13.80 -5.47
CA TRP A 123 2.46 12.94 -4.59
C TRP A 123 1.12 12.47 -5.18
N ARG A 124 0.53 13.23 -6.10
CA ARG A 124 -0.74 12.83 -6.74
C ARG A 124 -0.56 11.60 -7.60
N ASP A 125 0.53 11.52 -8.33
CA ASP A 125 0.85 10.35 -9.15
C ASP A 125 0.99 9.10 -8.28
N VAL A 126 1.65 9.24 -7.12
CA VAL A 126 1.78 8.16 -6.15
C VAL A 126 0.42 7.77 -5.57
N ALA A 127 -0.42 8.74 -5.20
CA ALA A 127 -1.77 8.49 -4.70
C ALA A 127 -2.64 7.76 -5.73
N GLU A 128 -2.56 8.16 -7.00
CA GLU A 128 -3.31 7.54 -8.10
C GLU A 128 -2.81 6.12 -8.39
N ALA A 129 -1.51 5.87 -8.32
CA ALA A 129 -0.96 4.53 -8.43
C ALA A 129 -1.50 3.61 -7.34
N TYR A 130 -1.53 4.06 -6.08
CA TYR A 130 -2.16 3.32 -4.98
C TYR A 130 -3.66 3.11 -5.21
N ALA A 131 -4.39 4.13 -5.61
CA ALA A 131 -5.83 4.02 -5.86
C ALA A 131 -6.14 3.01 -6.98
N LEU A 132 -5.35 3.03 -8.05
CA LEU A 132 -5.48 2.08 -9.15
C LEU A 132 -5.13 0.65 -8.70
N ALA A 133 -4.05 0.47 -7.95
CA ALA A 133 -3.67 -0.82 -7.39
C ALA A 133 -4.79 -1.41 -6.52
N LEU A 134 -5.37 -0.59 -5.63
CA LEU A 134 -6.48 -0.99 -4.77
C LEU A 134 -7.74 -1.34 -5.56
N ALA A 135 -8.06 -0.60 -6.63
CA ALA A 135 -9.18 -0.92 -7.50
C ALA A 135 -9.01 -2.29 -8.16
N ILE A 136 -7.80 -2.59 -8.65
CA ILE A 136 -7.48 -3.89 -9.26
C ILE A 136 -7.52 -5.00 -8.22
N TYR A 137 -6.88 -4.83 -7.07
CA TYR A 137 -6.93 -5.81 -5.99
C TYR A 137 -8.35 -6.13 -5.56
N ARG A 138 -9.20 -5.11 -5.43
CA ARG A 138 -10.60 -5.28 -5.06
C ARG A 138 -11.39 -6.09 -6.09
N GLN A 139 -11.14 -5.87 -7.37
CA GLN A 139 -11.77 -6.64 -8.47
C GLN A 139 -11.32 -8.10 -8.47
N CYS A 140 -10.08 -8.35 -8.04
CA CYS A 140 -9.49 -9.69 -7.98
C CYS A 140 -9.69 -10.39 -6.63
N LEU A 141 -10.40 -9.80 -5.66
CA LEU A 141 -10.70 -10.46 -4.39
C LEU A 141 -11.56 -11.71 -4.62
N ALA A 142 -11.12 -12.83 -4.08
CA ALA A 142 -11.93 -14.03 -4.10
C ALA A 142 -13.19 -13.85 -3.23
N PRO A 143 -14.36 -14.29 -3.68
CA PRO A 143 -15.53 -14.35 -2.83
C PRO A 143 -15.27 -15.20 -1.58
N PRO A 144 -15.90 -14.92 -0.43
CA PRO A 144 -15.62 -15.62 0.83
C PRO A 144 -15.78 -17.15 0.75
N HIS A 145 -16.74 -17.64 -0.05
CA HIS A 145 -16.95 -19.09 -0.24
C HIS A 145 -15.78 -19.75 -0.98
N VAL A 146 -15.21 -19.10 -2.00
CA VAL A 146 -14.04 -19.59 -2.75
C VAL A 146 -12.81 -19.61 -1.84
N GLN A 147 -12.66 -18.62 -0.96
CA GLN A 147 -11.57 -18.59 0.01
C GLN A 147 -11.66 -19.74 1.01
N LEU A 148 -12.87 -20.05 1.49
CA LEU A 148 -13.11 -21.20 2.37
C LEU A 148 -12.83 -22.53 1.68
N GLU A 149 -13.17 -22.67 0.41
CA GLU A 149 -12.87 -23.86 -0.38
C GLU A 149 -11.37 -24.00 -0.62
N ALA A 150 -10.68 -22.92 -0.97
CA ALA A 150 -9.23 -22.92 -1.14
C ALA A 150 -8.48 -23.28 0.17
N LEU A 151 -9.00 -22.88 1.32
CA LEU A 151 -8.47 -23.30 2.63
C LEU A 151 -8.73 -24.77 2.94
N ARG A 152 -9.81 -25.36 2.41
CA ARG A 152 -10.17 -26.78 2.61
C ARG A 152 -9.51 -27.72 1.62
N SER A 153 -9.42 -27.29 0.37
CA SER A 153 -8.75 -28.03 -0.70
C SER A 153 -7.30 -27.57 -0.77
N MET A 154 -6.37 -28.41 -0.37
CA MET A 154 -4.94 -28.17 -0.61
C MET A 154 -4.57 -28.28 -2.11
N THR A 155 -5.55 -28.23 -3.01
CA THR A 155 -5.35 -28.35 -4.45
C THR A 155 -5.16 -26.98 -5.07
N ASN A 156 -3.96 -26.77 -5.60
CA ASN A 156 -3.50 -25.55 -6.29
C ASN A 156 -4.15 -25.30 -7.67
N GLU A 157 -5.34 -25.79 -7.94
CA GLU A 157 -5.95 -25.76 -9.29
C GLU A 157 -6.93 -24.60 -9.52
N THR A 158 -6.80 -23.49 -8.85
CA THR A 158 -7.56 -22.30 -9.26
C THR A 158 -6.76 -21.55 -10.31
N SER A 159 -7.16 -21.66 -11.57
CA SER A 159 -6.54 -20.99 -12.73
C SER A 159 -6.65 -19.44 -12.71
N ARG A 160 -7.15 -18.85 -11.66
CA ARG A 160 -7.23 -17.39 -11.44
C ARG A 160 -6.37 -16.96 -10.28
N ASP A 161 -5.50 -15.98 -10.51
CA ASP A 161 -4.77 -15.32 -9.44
C ASP A 161 -5.72 -14.40 -8.66
N TYR A 162 -6.19 -14.88 -7.53
CA TYR A 162 -6.96 -14.06 -6.60
C TYR A 162 -6.05 -13.24 -5.71
N THR A 163 -6.47 -12.01 -5.39
CA THR A 163 -5.79 -11.21 -4.38
C THR A 163 -6.01 -11.82 -2.99
N PRO A 164 -4.94 -12.18 -2.25
CA PRO A 164 -5.07 -12.59 -0.87
C PRO A 164 -5.69 -11.45 -0.03
N PRO A 165 -6.65 -11.72 0.86
CA PRO A 165 -7.32 -10.69 1.67
C PRO A 165 -6.35 -9.85 2.50
N TYR A 166 -5.27 -10.46 2.99
CA TYR A 166 -4.21 -9.78 3.73
C TYR A 166 -3.49 -8.74 2.86
N VAL A 167 -3.18 -9.07 1.61
CA VAL A 167 -2.49 -8.16 0.67
C VAL A 167 -3.35 -6.93 0.40
N TYR A 168 -4.63 -7.13 0.08
CA TYR A 168 -5.56 -6.03 -0.12
C TYR A 168 -5.69 -5.12 1.12
N ALA A 169 -5.90 -5.72 2.30
CA ALA A 169 -6.04 -4.96 3.54
C ALA A 169 -4.75 -4.20 3.89
N SER A 170 -3.58 -4.82 3.67
CA SER A 170 -2.28 -4.19 3.87
C SER A 170 -2.08 -3.00 2.92
N ALA A 171 -2.42 -3.16 1.65
CA ALA A 171 -2.35 -2.10 0.64
C ALA A 171 -3.27 -0.91 0.99
N CYS A 172 -4.50 -1.17 1.47
CA CYS A 172 -5.39 -0.12 1.98
C CYS A 172 -4.75 0.67 3.12
N LEU A 173 -4.10 0.00 4.06
CA LEU A 173 -3.43 0.67 5.18
C LEU A 173 -2.18 1.43 4.75
N GLN A 174 -1.41 0.93 3.79
CA GLN A 174 -0.27 1.65 3.24
C GLN A 174 -0.71 2.94 2.55
N TYR A 175 -1.76 2.88 1.74
CA TYR A 175 -2.35 4.06 1.12
C TYR A 175 -2.88 5.05 2.16
N ALA A 176 -3.61 4.57 3.18
CA ALA A 176 -4.11 5.42 4.25
C ALA A 176 -2.97 6.09 5.03
N ARG A 177 -1.86 5.38 5.30
CA ARG A 177 -0.66 5.94 5.93
C ARG A 177 0.00 6.99 5.05
N PHE A 178 0.07 6.75 3.75
CA PHE A 178 0.58 7.72 2.79
C PHE A 178 -0.23 9.02 2.85
N LEU A 179 -1.55 8.93 2.74
CA LEU A 179 -2.43 10.09 2.84
C LEU A 179 -2.34 10.78 4.21
N LEU A 180 -2.24 10.00 5.30
CA LEU A 180 -2.11 10.53 6.68
C LEU A 180 -0.81 11.33 6.86
N ALA A 181 0.32 10.82 6.33
CA ALA A 181 1.59 11.52 6.40
C ALA A 181 1.52 12.87 5.68
N LEU A 182 0.96 12.92 4.48
CA LEU A 182 0.76 14.15 3.72
C LEU A 182 -0.20 15.13 4.43
N PHE A 183 -1.30 14.61 4.96
CA PHE A 183 -2.28 15.42 5.69
C PHE A 183 -1.64 16.07 6.91
N ALA A 184 -0.95 15.30 7.73
CA ALA A 184 -0.36 15.76 8.98
C ALA A 184 0.82 16.72 8.80
N SER A 185 1.57 16.55 7.71
CA SER A 185 2.72 17.41 7.38
C SER A 185 2.34 18.63 6.54
N GLY A 186 1.06 18.76 6.16
CA GLY A 186 0.60 19.85 5.30
C GLY A 186 1.10 19.75 3.85
N GLY A 187 1.39 18.54 3.36
CA GLY A 187 1.78 18.29 1.97
C GLY A 187 3.04 17.43 1.82
N TRP A 188 3.62 17.44 0.62
CA TRP A 188 4.79 16.67 0.24
C TRP A 188 6.09 17.40 0.67
N ASN A 189 6.55 17.13 1.87
CA ASN A 189 7.72 17.76 2.47
C ASN A 189 8.61 16.73 3.21
N ALA A 190 9.69 17.21 3.83
CA ALA A 190 10.65 16.36 4.54
C ALA A 190 9.99 15.57 5.70
N ASP A 191 9.05 16.20 6.42
CA ASP A 191 8.37 15.56 7.53
C ASP A 191 7.46 14.42 7.06
N ALA A 192 6.75 14.60 5.93
CA ALA A 192 5.98 13.54 5.30
C ALA A 192 6.86 12.35 4.90
N HIS A 193 8.02 12.64 4.28
CA HIS A 193 8.96 11.59 3.89
C HIS A 193 9.53 10.85 5.10
N ASP A 194 9.90 11.55 6.16
CA ASP A 194 10.44 10.93 7.37
C ASP A 194 9.41 10.01 8.03
N GLN A 195 8.13 10.41 8.08
CA GLN A 195 7.05 9.56 8.57
C GLN A 195 6.85 8.31 7.70
N LEU A 196 6.93 8.45 6.38
CA LEU A 196 6.78 7.31 5.46
C LEU A 196 7.94 6.33 5.55
N MET A 197 9.17 6.83 5.72
CA MET A 197 10.38 6.03 5.76
C MET A 197 10.63 5.36 7.11
N TYR A 198 10.48 6.10 8.20
CA TYR A 198 10.83 5.62 9.54
C TYR A 198 9.62 5.17 10.33
N GLY A 199 8.43 5.46 9.86
CA GLY A 199 7.20 5.20 10.59
C GLY A 199 7.02 6.14 11.77
N GLY A 200 6.10 5.78 12.64
CA GLY A 200 5.72 6.59 13.80
C GLY A 200 4.46 7.39 13.54
N ASP A 201 3.98 8.00 14.60
CA ASP A 201 2.82 8.86 14.52
C ASP A 201 3.25 10.27 14.14
N PRO A 202 2.47 10.95 13.31
CA PRO A 202 2.75 12.33 12.97
C PRO A 202 2.80 13.22 14.21
N PRO A 203 3.88 13.98 14.46
CA PRO A 203 4.00 14.81 15.67
C PRO A 203 2.84 15.79 15.84
N ALA A 204 2.30 16.31 14.74
CA ALA A 204 1.15 17.21 14.74
C ALA A 204 -0.15 16.53 15.24
N LEU A 205 -0.24 15.20 15.16
CA LEU A 205 -1.42 14.43 15.55
C LEU A 205 -1.21 13.68 16.89
N ASP A 206 0.04 13.52 17.33
CA ASP A 206 0.39 12.75 18.54
C ASP A 206 0.43 13.62 19.82
N THR A 207 -0.28 14.73 19.83
CA THR A 207 -0.34 15.64 20.98
C THR A 207 -1.20 15.12 22.13
N GLY A 208 -1.89 14.00 21.95
CA GLY A 208 -2.86 13.48 22.92
C GLY A 208 -4.16 14.30 23.02
N VAL A 209 -4.24 15.42 22.31
CA VAL A 209 -5.43 16.28 22.25
C VAL A 209 -6.05 16.14 20.86
N PRO A 210 -7.36 15.90 20.75
CA PRO A 210 -8.03 15.86 19.46
C PRO A 210 -7.88 17.19 18.72
N LEU A 211 -7.56 17.11 17.42
CA LEU A 211 -7.52 18.31 16.58
C LEU A 211 -8.86 19.03 16.58
N THR A 212 -8.81 20.33 16.75
CA THR A 212 -9.98 21.19 16.59
C THR A 212 -10.45 21.20 15.14
N PHE A 213 -11.71 21.55 14.92
CA PHE A 213 -12.27 21.66 13.56
C PHE A 213 -11.46 22.65 12.70
N SER A 214 -10.98 23.76 13.28
CA SER A 214 -10.17 24.77 12.60
C SER A 214 -8.83 24.19 12.13
N GLU A 215 -8.14 23.45 13.00
CA GLU A 215 -6.86 22.81 12.66
C GLU A 215 -7.04 21.74 11.56
N GLN A 216 -8.10 20.94 11.66
CA GLN A 216 -8.43 19.96 10.64
C GLN A 216 -8.73 20.61 9.28
N ALA A 217 -9.47 21.72 9.27
CA ALA A 217 -9.77 22.47 8.05
C ALA A 217 -8.52 23.10 7.46
N HIS A 218 -7.62 23.62 8.31
CA HIS A 218 -6.35 24.17 7.88
C HIS A 218 -5.45 23.11 7.24
N LEU A 219 -5.26 21.96 7.89
CA LEU A 219 -4.47 20.86 7.36
C LEU A 219 -5.05 20.34 6.02
N ALA A 220 -6.37 20.26 5.92
CA ALA A 220 -7.03 19.85 4.67
C ALA A 220 -6.82 20.88 3.54
N ALA A 221 -6.88 22.17 3.88
CA ALA A 221 -6.66 23.22 2.88
C ALA A 221 -5.22 23.25 2.37
N VAL A 222 -4.24 23.01 3.23
CA VAL A 222 -2.81 23.03 2.87
C VAL A 222 -2.40 21.75 2.15
N SER A 223 -2.81 20.58 2.62
CA SER A 223 -2.45 19.30 2.01
C SER A 223 -3.29 18.94 0.78
N GLY A 224 -4.50 19.49 0.66
CA GLY A 224 -5.47 19.09 -0.36
C GLY A 224 -6.09 17.70 -0.10
N ILE A 225 -5.93 17.15 1.12
CA ILE A 225 -6.43 15.83 1.52
C ILE A 225 -7.41 16.00 2.67
N TYR A 226 -8.56 15.34 2.57
CA TYR A 226 -9.57 15.41 3.62
C TYR A 226 -9.50 14.20 4.54
N ARG A 227 -9.76 14.42 5.83
CA ARG A 227 -9.79 13.39 6.87
C ARG A 227 -10.66 12.18 6.51
N HIS A 228 -11.79 12.41 5.85
CA HIS A 228 -12.69 11.33 5.45
C HIS A 228 -12.13 10.44 4.34
N GLU A 229 -11.27 10.96 3.47
CA GLU A 229 -10.60 10.18 2.42
C GLU A 229 -9.61 9.18 3.05
N ILE A 230 -8.85 9.64 4.06
CA ILE A 230 -7.94 8.79 4.81
C ILE A 230 -8.71 7.69 5.55
N ALA A 231 -9.82 8.07 6.22
CA ALA A 231 -10.67 7.12 6.93
C ALA A 231 -11.34 6.12 5.99
N ALA A 232 -11.76 6.55 4.80
CA ALA A 232 -12.33 5.68 3.78
C ALA A 232 -11.29 4.67 3.25
N ALA A 233 -10.07 5.13 2.95
CA ALA A 233 -8.97 4.28 2.54
C ALA A 233 -8.62 3.24 3.62
N ALA A 234 -8.51 3.68 4.87
CA ALA A 234 -8.20 2.81 6.01
C ALA A 234 -9.33 1.80 6.29
N SER A 235 -10.60 2.25 6.27
CA SER A 235 -11.74 1.37 6.55
C SER A 235 -11.99 0.32 5.46
N ALA A 236 -11.51 0.55 4.23
CA ALA A 236 -11.55 -0.44 3.16
C ALA A 236 -10.77 -1.73 3.51
N ALA A 237 -9.84 -1.67 4.46
CA ALA A 237 -9.16 -2.85 5.01
C ALA A 237 -10.08 -3.77 5.82
N LEU A 238 -11.25 -3.30 6.29
CA LEU A 238 -12.24 -4.10 7.00
C LEU A 238 -13.06 -4.96 6.03
N THR A 239 -12.42 -5.92 5.42
CA THR A 239 -13.09 -6.84 4.48
C THR A 239 -13.90 -7.91 5.23
N PRO A 240 -14.96 -8.47 4.61
CA PRO A 240 -15.68 -9.62 5.18
C PRO A 240 -14.79 -10.85 5.41
N SER A 241 -13.65 -10.91 4.73
CA SER A 241 -12.69 -12.01 4.84
C SER A 241 -11.68 -11.83 5.99
N LEU A 242 -11.66 -10.67 6.66
CA LEU A 242 -10.74 -10.39 7.75
C LEU A 242 -10.81 -11.45 8.88
N PRO A 243 -11.98 -11.96 9.30
CA PRO A 243 -12.06 -13.00 10.32
C PRO A 243 -11.47 -14.34 9.89
N LEU A 244 -11.26 -14.57 8.59
CA LEU A 244 -10.67 -15.81 8.04
C LEU A 244 -9.14 -15.79 8.08
N LEU A 245 -8.53 -14.62 8.29
CA LEU A 245 -7.08 -14.49 8.41
C LEU A 245 -6.57 -15.09 9.72
N VAL A 246 -5.29 -15.44 9.72
CA VAL A 246 -4.61 -15.86 10.93
C VAL A 246 -4.62 -14.70 11.95
N PRO A 247 -4.80 -14.96 13.26
CA PRO A 247 -4.90 -13.91 14.27
C PRO A 247 -3.74 -12.89 14.25
N THR A 248 -2.52 -13.32 13.92
CA THR A 248 -1.35 -12.43 13.78
C THR A 248 -1.50 -11.47 12.59
N GLU A 249 -2.09 -11.90 11.49
CA GLU A 249 -2.40 -11.05 10.34
C GLU A 249 -3.53 -10.08 10.66
N GLN A 250 -4.57 -10.57 11.36
CA GLN A 250 -5.65 -9.71 11.85
C GLN A 250 -5.10 -8.58 12.73
N LEU A 251 -4.17 -8.87 13.66
CA LEU A 251 -3.52 -7.85 14.49
C LEU A 251 -2.74 -6.83 13.66
N ARG A 252 -1.98 -7.29 12.66
CA ARG A 252 -1.21 -6.41 11.77
C ARG A 252 -2.09 -5.46 10.96
N ILE A 253 -3.36 -5.81 10.75
CA ILE A 253 -4.33 -4.95 10.07
C ILE A 253 -5.07 -4.05 11.08
N LEU A 254 -5.60 -4.64 12.15
CA LEU A 254 -6.49 -3.93 13.09
C LEU A 254 -5.76 -2.90 13.94
N ALA A 255 -4.51 -3.17 14.38
CA ALA A 255 -3.79 -2.25 15.25
C ALA A 255 -3.44 -0.92 14.53
N PRO A 256 -2.85 -0.91 13.31
CA PRO A 256 -2.65 0.33 12.57
C PRO A 256 -3.95 1.03 12.21
N LEU A 257 -5.00 0.29 11.84
CA LEU A 257 -6.31 0.85 11.54
C LEU A 257 -6.90 1.59 12.76
N HIS A 258 -6.86 0.94 13.93
CA HIS A 258 -7.29 1.56 15.18
C HIS A 258 -6.52 2.86 15.44
N ARG A 259 -5.19 2.83 15.26
CA ARG A 259 -4.34 4.01 15.46
C ARG A 259 -4.70 5.15 14.50
N ILE A 260 -4.87 4.87 13.21
CA ILE A 260 -5.29 5.87 12.20
C ILE A 260 -6.64 6.50 12.60
N CYS A 261 -7.61 5.67 12.99
CA CYS A 261 -8.93 6.17 13.41
C CYS A 261 -8.85 7.06 14.66
N THR A 262 -7.98 6.72 15.61
CA THR A 262 -7.75 7.49 16.83
C THR A 262 -7.11 8.85 16.51
N LEU A 263 -6.04 8.86 15.71
CA LEU A 263 -5.35 10.08 15.28
C LEU A 263 -6.27 11.05 14.53
N LEU A 264 -7.18 10.50 13.72
CA LEU A 264 -8.16 11.29 12.97
C LEU A 264 -9.41 11.66 13.79
N SER A 265 -9.47 11.29 15.08
CA SER A 265 -10.62 11.54 15.97
C SER A 265 -11.93 10.90 15.48
N TYR A 266 -11.88 9.76 14.80
CA TYR A 266 -13.05 8.95 14.46
C TYR A 266 -13.38 7.99 15.60
N THR A 267 -13.87 8.52 16.72
CA THR A 267 -14.09 7.82 18.00
C THR A 267 -14.94 6.56 17.84
N ARG A 268 -16.06 6.63 17.10
CA ARG A 268 -16.95 5.48 16.87
C ARG A 268 -16.27 4.36 16.09
N LEU A 269 -15.55 4.71 15.04
CA LEU A 269 -14.83 3.73 14.23
C LEU A 269 -13.66 3.13 15.00
N ALA A 270 -12.90 3.97 15.73
CA ALA A 270 -11.82 3.53 16.61
C ALA A 270 -12.33 2.55 17.69
N ALA A 271 -13.46 2.87 18.35
CA ALA A 271 -14.08 2.00 19.35
C ALA A 271 -14.54 0.66 18.73
N HIS A 272 -15.12 0.68 17.53
CA HIS A 272 -15.51 -0.56 16.82
C HIS A 272 -14.29 -1.42 16.50
N VAL A 273 -13.26 -0.85 15.89
CA VAL A 273 -12.01 -1.55 15.56
C VAL A 273 -11.31 -2.04 16.82
N GLY A 274 -11.27 -1.21 17.87
CA GLY A 274 -10.69 -1.57 19.16
C GLY A 274 -11.39 -2.77 19.81
N ARG A 275 -12.71 -2.86 19.71
CA ARG A 275 -13.47 -4.03 20.17
C ARG A 275 -13.09 -5.30 19.40
N VAL A 276 -13.02 -5.23 18.08
CA VAL A 276 -12.62 -6.38 17.24
C VAL A 276 -11.18 -6.79 17.57
N LEU A 277 -10.27 -5.83 17.68
CA LEU A 277 -8.87 -6.05 18.08
C LEU A 277 -8.78 -6.75 19.44
N GLY A 278 -9.53 -6.27 20.43
CA GLY A 278 -9.60 -6.89 21.77
C GLY A 278 -10.05 -8.35 21.71
N THR A 279 -11.06 -8.66 20.89
CA THR A 279 -11.53 -10.05 20.70
C THR A 279 -10.43 -10.94 20.12
N VAL A 280 -9.69 -10.48 19.13
CA VAL A 280 -8.58 -11.22 18.51
C VAL A 280 -7.48 -11.49 19.54
N VAL A 281 -7.06 -10.45 20.28
CA VAL A 281 -6.01 -10.56 21.30
C VAL A 281 -6.43 -11.51 22.43
N CYS A 282 -7.68 -11.41 22.92
CA CYS A 282 -8.20 -12.34 23.93
C CYS A 282 -8.19 -13.80 23.42
N SER A 283 -8.57 -14.02 22.16
CA SER A 283 -8.54 -15.36 21.56
C SER A 283 -7.12 -15.94 21.46
N MET A 284 -6.15 -15.11 21.14
CA MET A 284 -4.73 -15.50 21.10
C MET A 284 -4.19 -15.85 22.49
N LEU A 285 -4.49 -15.01 23.47
CA LEU A 285 -4.08 -15.25 24.86
C LEU A 285 -4.67 -16.56 25.39
N THR A 286 -5.95 -16.80 25.22
CA THR A 286 -6.60 -18.03 25.67
C THR A 286 -5.98 -19.27 25.02
N ARG A 287 -5.61 -19.19 23.73
CA ARG A 287 -4.88 -20.29 23.06
C ARG A 287 -3.49 -20.50 23.65
N THR A 288 -2.72 -19.41 23.84
CA THR A 288 -1.36 -19.48 24.39
C THR A 288 -1.35 -20.03 25.82
N LEU A 289 -2.33 -19.63 26.64
CA LEU A 289 -2.49 -20.11 28.00
C LEU A 289 -2.82 -21.62 28.06
N ARG A 290 -3.68 -22.08 27.16
CA ARG A 290 -3.98 -23.52 27.05
C ARG A 290 -2.77 -24.36 26.63
N THR A 291 -1.90 -23.80 25.78
CA THR A 291 -0.72 -24.56 25.28
C THR A 291 0.47 -24.54 26.21
N ARG A 292 0.64 -23.48 27.04
CA ARG A 292 1.84 -23.31 27.88
C ARG A 292 1.69 -23.70 29.34
N SER A 293 0.52 -24.13 29.79
CA SER A 293 0.28 -24.46 31.22
C SER A 293 0.78 -23.36 32.18
N ILE A 294 0.63 -22.09 31.81
CA ILE A 294 1.06 -20.95 32.61
C ILE A 294 0.18 -20.85 33.86
N ALA A 295 0.77 -20.51 34.99
CA ALA A 295 0.05 -20.35 36.25
C ALA A 295 -1.18 -19.43 36.10
N PRO A 296 -2.37 -19.86 36.51
CA PRO A 296 -3.65 -19.19 36.20
C PRO A 296 -3.71 -17.72 36.62
N HIS A 297 -3.00 -17.35 37.70
CA HIS A 297 -3.04 -15.97 38.26
C HIS A 297 -2.39 -14.92 37.32
N VAL A 298 -1.27 -15.26 36.66
CA VAL A 298 -0.59 -14.34 35.70
C VAL A 298 -1.43 -14.14 34.46
N ALA A 299 -2.14 -15.19 34.05
CA ALA A 299 -3.06 -15.14 32.94
C ALA A 299 -4.26 -14.21 33.21
N TRP A 300 -4.83 -14.28 34.42
CA TRP A 300 -5.96 -13.49 34.80
C TRP A 300 -5.65 -11.99 34.92
N ASP A 301 -4.47 -11.60 35.34
CA ASP A 301 -4.07 -10.19 35.40
C ASP A 301 -3.99 -9.57 34.00
N SER A 302 -3.40 -10.27 33.04
CA SER A 302 -3.36 -9.82 31.65
C SER A 302 -4.75 -9.75 30.99
N VAL A 303 -5.62 -10.72 31.28
CA VAL A 303 -7.02 -10.71 30.80
C VAL A 303 -7.82 -9.59 31.45
N ARG A 304 -7.60 -9.34 32.73
CA ARG A 304 -8.29 -8.25 33.46
C ARG A 304 -7.91 -6.88 32.94
N ASP A 305 -6.63 -6.63 32.69
CA ASP A 305 -6.17 -5.35 32.13
C ASP A 305 -6.71 -5.14 30.71
N MET A 306 -6.81 -6.20 29.94
CA MET A 306 -7.40 -6.17 28.60
C MET A 306 -8.93 -5.96 28.65
N LEU A 307 -9.63 -6.56 29.61
CA LEU A 307 -11.06 -6.32 29.84
C LEU A 307 -11.33 -4.90 30.32
N ARG A 308 -10.44 -4.33 31.15
CA ARG A 308 -10.50 -2.90 31.53
C ARG A 308 -10.34 -2.00 30.32
N TRP A 309 -9.38 -2.27 29.46
CA TRP A 309 -9.21 -1.52 28.21
C TRP A 309 -10.46 -1.67 27.29
N HIS A 310 -11.03 -2.86 27.22
CA HIS A 310 -12.24 -3.13 26.44
C HIS A 310 -13.48 -2.42 26.99
N THR A 311 -13.64 -2.39 28.31
CA THR A 311 -14.72 -1.63 28.96
C THR A 311 -14.54 -0.13 28.81
N HIS A 312 -13.32 0.38 28.83
CA HIS A 312 -13.03 1.80 28.60
C HIS A 312 -13.41 2.22 27.16
N THR A 313 -13.06 1.40 26.17
CA THR A 313 -13.46 1.65 24.78
C THR A 313 -14.98 1.53 24.56
N CYS A 314 -15.66 0.64 25.26
CA CYS A 314 -17.13 0.56 25.24
C CYS A 314 -17.81 1.78 25.88
N LEU A 315 -17.26 2.30 26.98
CA LEU A 315 -17.81 3.49 27.66
C LEU A 315 -17.63 4.75 26.80
N LEU A 316 -16.51 4.89 26.09
CA LEU A 316 -16.31 5.97 25.11
C LEU A 316 -17.33 5.90 23.96
N TYR A 317 -17.76 4.69 23.58
CA TYR A 317 -18.77 4.49 22.54
C TYR A 317 -20.19 4.90 22.98
N THR A 318 -20.49 4.79 24.28
CA THR A 318 -21.82 5.11 24.84
C THR A 318 -21.94 6.55 25.34
N SER A 319 -20.84 7.25 25.62
CA SER A 319 -20.85 8.63 26.10
C SER A 319 -21.14 9.68 25.02
N ASP A 320 -21.00 9.31 23.72
CA ASP A 320 -21.28 10.17 22.58
C ASP A 320 -22.69 9.93 21.96
N ALA A 321 -23.54 9.15 22.63
CA ALA A 321 -24.93 8.88 22.26
C ALA A 321 -25.88 9.70 23.13
#